data_bda6367b2e450c5ad90b8fbe5193146d
#
_entry.id   bda6367b2e450c5ad90b8fbe5193146d
#
_cell.length_a   1.000
_cell.length_b   1.000
_cell.length_c   1.000
_cell.angle_alpha   90.00
_cell.angle_beta   90.00
_cell.angle_gamma   90.00
#
_symmetry.space_group_name_H-M   'P 1'
#
loop_
_entity.id
_entity.type
_entity.pdbx_description
1 polymer ?
#
loop_
_entity_poly.entity_id
_entity_poly.type
_entity_poly.pdbx_seq_one_letter_code
_entity_poly.pdbx_strand_id
1 'polypeptide(L)'
;LPGYPRLRVLDLSAGRGEIAAALAREGCTVRGTHFRADDYKLTAQSGPLQTDAVAIDPDIDLMRPLPYPDAAFDLVVLCEVAEHLPTAIPVVAEIGRILAPGGHLVLSTPNIARLHSRWHFFFTGTHKLIRRRAGWDLAPEDLYAYHINPIDFPLLHTLLRQAGLEVERLDFTLFKWKHAWLLLFYPFAWISTRIETRRHRGNQVHAGGEEDLFRWMMRPAMLASEQLLLTARKGAG
;
A
#
# COMPACT_ATOMS: atom_id res chain seq x y z
N LEU A 1 -8.84 -12.79 20.50
CA LEU A 1 -10.09 -13.43 20.07
C LEU A 1 -9.82 -14.94 19.98
N PRO A 2 -10.44 -15.80 20.77
CA PRO A 2 -10.25 -17.23 20.67
C PRO A 2 -10.85 -17.71 19.36
N GLY A 3 -10.03 -18.28 18.44
CA GLY A 3 -10.53 -18.94 17.24
C GLY A 3 -9.97 -18.49 15.91
N TYR A 4 -9.03 -17.53 15.85
CA TYR A 4 -8.32 -17.27 14.58
C TYR A 4 -7.36 -18.45 14.29
N PRO A 5 -7.44 -19.06 13.09
CA PRO A 5 -6.43 -20.01 12.67
C PRO A 5 -5.06 -19.31 12.71
N ARG A 6 -4.00 -20.06 13.04
CA ARG A 6 -2.62 -19.55 13.00
C ARG A 6 -2.28 -19.19 11.56
N LEU A 7 -2.49 -17.91 11.21
CA LEU A 7 -2.19 -17.40 9.86
C LEU A 7 -0.68 -17.41 9.63
N ARG A 8 -0.28 -17.80 8.43
CA ARG A 8 1.07 -17.61 7.92
C ARG A 8 1.15 -16.20 7.35
N VAL A 9 1.92 -15.35 7.98
CA VAL A 9 1.99 -13.93 7.66
C VAL A 9 3.37 -13.56 7.14
N LEU A 10 3.42 -12.74 6.09
CA LEU A 10 4.62 -12.08 5.61
C LEU A 10 4.46 -10.57 5.74
N ASP A 11 5.37 -9.93 6.49
CA ASP A 11 5.48 -8.47 6.61
C ASP A 11 6.64 -8.00 5.73
N LEU A 12 6.29 -7.46 4.55
CA LEU A 12 7.25 -7.00 3.54
C LEU A 12 7.84 -5.66 3.96
N SER A 13 9.16 -5.63 4.14
CA SER A 13 9.89 -4.46 4.65
C SER A 13 9.40 -4.03 6.04
N ALA A 14 9.46 -4.98 6.98
CA ALA A 14 8.87 -4.88 8.32
C ALA A 14 9.37 -3.70 9.17
N GLY A 15 10.37 -2.94 8.71
CA GLY A 15 10.93 -1.81 9.44
C GLY A 15 11.38 -2.22 10.84
N ARG A 16 10.77 -1.64 11.88
CA ARG A 16 11.05 -1.99 13.28
C ARG A 16 10.34 -3.25 13.78
N GLY A 17 9.54 -3.90 12.93
CA GLY A 17 8.81 -5.13 13.27
C GLY A 17 7.59 -4.91 14.17
N GLU A 18 7.06 -3.71 14.30
CA GLU A 18 5.93 -3.41 15.19
C GLU A 18 4.66 -4.19 14.80
N ILE A 19 4.36 -4.21 13.49
CA ILE A 19 3.21 -4.97 12.96
C ILE A 19 3.47 -6.47 13.10
N ALA A 20 4.63 -6.94 12.69
CA ALA A 20 5.03 -8.34 12.80
C ALA A 20 4.94 -8.86 14.25
N ALA A 21 5.46 -8.09 15.21
CA ALA A 21 5.40 -8.42 16.61
C ALA A 21 3.96 -8.43 17.17
N ALA A 22 3.11 -7.50 16.72
CA ALA A 22 1.71 -7.47 17.12
C ALA A 22 0.97 -8.72 16.62
N LEU A 23 1.15 -9.10 15.35
CA LEU A 23 0.53 -10.29 14.77
C LEU A 23 1.05 -11.60 15.40
N ALA A 24 2.35 -11.66 15.74
CA ALA A 24 2.91 -12.81 16.45
C ALA A 24 2.28 -12.98 17.84
N ARG A 25 2.02 -11.88 18.56
CA ARG A 25 1.32 -11.94 19.87
C ARG A 25 -0.12 -12.43 19.75
N GLU A 26 -0.78 -12.20 18.61
CA GLU A 26 -2.10 -12.76 18.31
C GLU A 26 -2.06 -14.24 17.88
N GLY A 27 -0.89 -14.88 17.88
CA GLY A 27 -0.71 -16.30 17.57
C GLY A 27 -0.45 -16.62 16.11
N CYS A 28 -0.21 -15.60 15.24
CA CYS A 28 0.19 -15.82 13.87
C CYS A 28 1.64 -16.33 13.78
N THR A 29 1.93 -17.10 12.73
CA THR A 29 3.30 -17.44 12.34
C THR A 29 3.79 -16.34 11.40
N VAL A 30 4.67 -15.46 11.89
CA VAL A 30 5.07 -14.25 11.18
C VAL A 30 6.49 -14.36 10.67
N ARG A 31 6.68 -13.94 9.42
CA ARG A 31 7.96 -13.71 8.77
C ARG A 31 8.05 -12.25 8.35
N GLY A 32 9.16 -11.57 8.58
CA GLY A 32 9.41 -10.22 8.12
C GLY A 32 10.53 -10.20 7.09
N THR A 33 10.62 -9.12 6.29
CA THR A 33 11.74 -8.91 5.37
C THR A 33 12.38 -7.56 5.60
N HIS A 34 13.68 -7.44 5.26
CA HIS A 34 14.40 -6.18 5.17
C HIS A 34 15.11 -6.08 3.82
N PHE A 35 15.17 -4.89 3.23
CA PHE A 35 15.90 -4.66 1.98
C PHE A 35 17.42 -4.72 2.21
N ARG A 36 17.90 -4.14 3.33
CA ARG A 36 19.29 -4.20 3.77
C ARG A 36 19.32 -4.57 5.25
N ALA A 37 20.31 -5.35 5.65
CA ALA A 37 20.49 -5.75 7.05
C ALA A 37 20.59 -4.57 8.03
N ASP A 38 20.96 -3.39 7.54
CA ASP A 38 21.17 -2.16 8.33
C ASP A 38 20.00 -1.15 8.24
N ASP A 39 18.93 -1.45 7.46
CA ASP A 39 17.82 -0.51 7.25
C ASP A 39 17.13 -0.07 8.55
N TYR A 40 17.07 -0.95 9.55
CA TYR A 40 16.55 -0.61 10.87
C TYR A 40 17.44 0.38 11.65
N LYS A 41 18.73 0.50 11.31
CA LYS A 41 19.64 1.46 11.97
C LYS A 41 19.34 2.90 11.58
N LEU A 42 18.84 3.13 10.35
CA LEU A 42 18.44 4.47 9.89
C LEU A 42 17.17 4.99 10.59
N THR A 43 16.35 4.08 11.12
CA THR A 43 15.14 4.39 11.89
C THR A 43 15.37 4.32 13.40
N ALA A 44 16.56 3.88 13.85
CA ALA A 44 16.86 3.51 15.21
C ALA A 44 17.24 4.69 16.11
N GLN A 45 16.26 5.52 16.47
CA GLN A 45 16.29 6.18 17.79
C GLN A 45 15.82 5.23 18.92
N SER A 46 15.43 4.03 18.62
CA SER A 46 15.02 2.97 19.55
C SER A 46 15.31 1.63 18.88
N GLY A 47 16.14 0.80 19.50
CA GLY A 47 16.64 -0.46 18.96
C GLY A 47 15.59 -1.41 18.36
N PRO A 48 16.01 -2.51 17.71
CA PRO A 48 15.10 -3.47 17.11
C PRO A 48 14.12 -3.98 18.16
N LEU A 49 12.85 -4.10 17.77
CA LEU A 49 11.92 -4.94 18.53
C LEU A 49 12.45 -6.38 18.44
N GLN A 50 13.30 -6.75 19.39
CA GLN A 50 13.69 -8.14 19.57
C GLN A 50 12.46 -8.90 20.01
N THR A 51 11.86 -9.60 19.08
CA THR A 51 10.93 -10.67 19.42
C THR A 51 11.49 -11.92 18.79
N ASP A 52 11.92 -12.86 19.62
CA ASP A 52 12.30 -14.23 19.21
C ASP A 52 11.17 -14.95 18.43
N ALA A 53 10.00 -14.30 18.35
CA ALA A 53 8.79 -14.80 17.72
C ALA A 53 8.68 -14.47 16.21
N VAL A 54 9.55 -13.61 15.64
CA VAL A 54 9.49 -13.20 14.23
C VAL A 54 10.80 -13.52 13.53
N ALA A 55 10.74 -14.40 12.52
CA ALA A 55 11.87 -14.63 11.64
C ALA A 55 12.01 -13.49 10.64
N ILE A 56 13.18 -12.88 10.53
CA ILE A 56 13.49 -11.82 9.57
C ILE A 56 14.39 -12.36 8.47
N ASP A 57 13.98 -12.20 7.23
CA ASP A 57 14.77 -12.51 6.04
C ASP A 57 15.47 -11.21 5.59
N PRO A 58 16.80 -11.11 5.69
CA PRO A 58 17.54 -9.95 5.25
C PRO A 58 17.72 -9.94 3.72
N ASP A 59 18.10 -8.79 3.19
CA ASP A 59 18.54 -8.59 1.80
C ASP A 59 17.49 -8.98 0.75
N ILE A 60 16.20 -8.77 1.06
CA ILE A 60 15.09 -9.04 0.15
C ILE A 60 14.80 -7.79 -0.71
N ASP A 61 15.12 -7.87 -2.00
CA ASP A 61 14.81 -6.85 -2.99
C ASP A 61 13.40 -7.06 -3.57
N LEU A 62 12.48 -6.16 -3.24
CA LEU A 62 11.07 -6.23 -3.70
C LEU A 62 10.91 -5.96 -5.22
N MET A 63 11.98 -5.57 -5.91
CA MET A 63 12.01 -5.42 -7.36
C MET A 63 12.35 -6.74 -8.08
N ARG A 64 12.64 -7.81 -7.34
CA ARG A 64 12.99 -9.15 -7.85
C ARG A 64 11.97 -10.19 -7.39
N PRO A 65 11.96 -11.38 -8.02
CA PRO A 65 11.16 -12.49 -7.53
C PRO A 65 11.48 -12.81 -6.07
N LEU A 66 10.43 -12.93 -5.26
CA LEU A 66 10.57 -13.22 -3.83
C LEU A 66 10.94 -14.70 -3.61
N PRO A 67 11.83 -15.03 -2.65
CA PRO A 67 12.31 -16.39 -2.42
C PRO A 67 11.30 -17.26 -1.66
N TYR A 68 10.02 -17.10 -1.95
CA TYR A 68 8.94 -17.85 -1.33
C TYR A 68 8.17 -18.66 -2.37
N PRO A 69 7.68 -19.85 -2.04
CA PRO A 69 6.84 -20.63 -2.95
C PRO A 69 5.47 -19.98 -3.17
N ASP A 70 4.78 -20.43 -4.21
CA ASP A 70 3.40 -20.05 -4.48
C ASP A 70 2.50 -20.44 -3.31
N ALA A 71 1.49 -19.62 -3.03
CA ALA A 71 0.50 -19.86 -1.97
C ALA A 71 1.09 -20.12 -0.56
N ALA A 72 2.26 -19.54 -0.28
CA ALA A 72 2.98 -19.74 0.99
C ALA A 72 2.32 -19.02 2.18
N PHE A 73 1.60 -17.94 1.95
CA PHE A 73 1.08 -17.04 3.00
C PHE A 73 -0.43 -16.85 2.91
N ASP A 74 -1.05 -16.72 4.08
CA ASP A 74 -2.48 -16.42 4.22
C ASP A 74 -2.73 -14.92 4.34
N LEU A 75 -1.72 -14.16 4.78
CA LEU A 75 -1.72 -12.70 4.88
C LEU A 75 -0.37 -12.15 4.47
N VAL A 76 -0.39 -11.14 3.60
CA VAL A 76 0.79 -10.31 3.29
C VAL A 76 0.51 -8.88 3.72
N VAL A 77 1.48 -8.25 4.39
CA VAL A 77 1.45 -6.85 4.80
C VAL A 77 2.48 -6.08 3.98
N LEU A 78 2.07 -4.95 3.38
CA LEU A 78 2.92 -4.02 2.64
C LEU A 78 2.55 -2.60 3.06
N CYS A 79 3.09 -2.13 4.19
CA CYS A 79 2.72 -0.85 4.76
C CYS A 79 3.83 0.19 4.64
N GLU A 80 3.52 1.34 3.99
CA GLU A 80 4.45 2.47 3.78
C GLU A 80 5.75 2.04 3.06
N VAL A 81 5.63 1.20 2.06
CA VAL A 81 6.75 0.63 1.30
C VAL A 81 6.64 0.95 -0.20
N ALA A 82 5.45 0.83 -0.75
CA ALA A 82 5.23 0.88 -2.19
C ALA A 82 5.64 2.23 -2.81
N GLU A 83 5.53 3.33 -2.07
CA GLU A 83 5.98 4.68 -2.48
C GLU A 83 7.50 4.86 -2.53
N HIS A 84 8.25 3.94 -1.93
CA HIS A 84 9.71 3.91 -1.95
C HIS A 84 10.27 3.10 -3.12
N LEU A 85 9.43 2.30 -3.77
CA LEU A 85 9.83 1.47 -4.91
C LEU A 85 9.77 2.28 -6.21
N PRO A 86 10.68 2.06 -7.16
CA PRO A 86 10.60 2.66 -8.49
C PRO A 86 9.28 2.36 -9.21
N THR A 87 8.72 1.19 -8.95
CA THR A 87 7.41 0.76 -9.45
C THR A 87 6.82 -0.31 -8.52
N ALA A 88 5.49 -0.34 -8.40
CA ALA A 88 4.78 -1.36 -7.63
C ALA A 88 4.49 -2.65 -8.44
N ILE A 89 4.79 -2.67 -9.75
CA ILE A 89 4.41 -3.78 -10.63
C ILE A 89 4.99 -5.12 -10.17
N PRO A 90 6.31 -5.28 -9.95
CA PRO A 90 6.87 -6.58 -9.58
C PRO A 90 6.37 -7.07 -8.22
N VAL A 91 6.37 -6.19 -7.22
CA VAL A 91 5.97 -6.59 -5.86
C VAL A 91 4.51 -6.99 -5.77
N VAL A 92 3.60 -6.30 -6.48
CA VAL A 92 2.17 -6.66 -6.50
C VAL A 92 1.95 -8.01 -7.21
N ALA A 93 2.65 -8.27 -8.32
CA ALA A 93 2.60 -9.55 -9.01
C ALA A 93 3.08 -10.71 -8.10
N GLU A 94 4.20 -10.50 -7.41
CA GLU A 94 4.75 -11.49 -6.47
C GLU A 94 3.83 -11.72 -5.27
N ILE A 95 3.23 -10.67 -4.70
CA ILE A 95 2.21 -10.80 -3.65
C ILE A 95 1.05 -11.67 -4.14
N GLY A 96 0.57 -11.44 -5.36
CA GLY A 96 -0.46 -12.30 -5.96
C GLY A 96 -0.03 -13.76 -6.07
N ARG A 97 1.23 -14.04 -6.40
CA ARG A 97 1.78 -15.39 -6.50
C ARG A 97 1.88 -16.09 -5.13
N ILE A 98 2.47 -15.41 -4.14
CA ILE A 98 2.78 -16.03 -2.84
C ILE A 98 1.58 -16.10 -1.88
N LEU A 99 0.51 -15.34 -2.11
CA LEU A 99 -0.72 -15.47 -1.33
C LEU A 99 -1.46 -16.77 -1.66
N ALA A 100 -1.94 -17.45 -0.65
CA ALA A 100 -2.84 -18.58 -0.78
C ALA A 100 -4.19 -18.15 -1.39
N PRO A 101 -4.93 -19.02 -2.11
CA PRO A 101 -6.30 -18.76 -2.50
C PRO A 101 -7.15 -18.34 -1.28
N GLY A 102 -7.90 -17.25 -1.39
CA GLY A 102 -8.64 -16.65 -0.28
C GLY A 102 -7.80 -15.85 0.71
N GLY A 103 -6.47 -15.81 0.56
CA GLY A 103 -5.57 -15.01 1.40
C GLY A 103 -5.72 -13.50 1.15
N HIS A 104 -5.18 -12.70 2.07
CA HIS A 104 -5.38 -11.25 2.07
C HIS A 104 -4.07 -10.47 1.95
N LEU A 105 -4.15 -9.33 1.28
CA LEU A 105 -3.14 -8.28 1.31
C LEU A 105 -3.67 -7.12 2.14
N VAL A 106 -2.86 -6.62 3.07
CA VAL A 106 -3.05 -5.31 3.71
C VAL A 106 -1.95 -4.38 3.19
N LEU A 107 -2.36 -3.28 2.55
CA LEU A 107 -1.44 -2.31 1.96
C LEU A 107 -1.75 -0.91 2.47
N SER A 108 -0.72 -0.17 2.89
CA SER A 108 -0.83 1.25 3.10
C SER A 108 0.23 2.03 2.32
N THR A 109 -0.14 3.27 1.91
CA THR A 109 0.74 4.22 1.23
C THR A 109 0.15 5.63 1.38
N PRO A 110 0.93 6.73 1.20
CA PRO A 110 0.38 8.08 1.20
C PRO A 110 -0.75 8.26 0.19
N ASN A 111 -1.88 8.78 0.66
CA ASN A 111 -3.06 8.96 -0.18
C ASN A 111 -2.96 10.25 -1.01
N ILE A 112 -2.51 10.13 -2.25
CA ILE A 112 -2.45 11.27 -3.17
C ILE A 112 -3.82 11.65 -3.76
N ALA A 113 -4.81 10.75 -3.71
CA ALA A 113 -6.16 10.98 -4.23
C ALA A 113 -7.05 11.81 -3.28
N ARG A 114 -6.63 12.05 -2.04
CA ARG A 114 -7.39 12.88 -1.08
C ARG A 114 -7.53 14.33 -1.54
N LEU A 115 -8.63 14.98 -1.17
CA LEU A 115 -8.94 16.35 -1.59
C LEU A 115 -7.80 17.34 -1.27
N HIS A 116 -7.15 17.22 -0.11
CA HIS A 116 -6.02 18.09 0.26
C HIS A 116 -4.82 17.90 -0.68
N SER A 117 -4.50 16.67 -1.10
CA SER A 117 -3.42 16.43 -2.05
C SER A 117 -3.74 16.96 -3.45
N ARG A 118 -5.00 16.77 -3.91
CA ARG A 118 -5.49 17.32 -5.19
C ARG A 118 -5.42 18.85 -5.19
N TRP A 119 -5.85 19.51 -4.12
CA TRP A 119 -5.76 20.95 -3.93
C TRP A 119 -4.31 21.43 -3.96
N HIS A 120 -3.43 20.77 -3.24
CA HIS A 120 -2.00 21.10 -3.24
C HIS A 120 -1.39 20.94 -4.63
N PHE A 121 -1.71 19.87 -5.34
CA PHE A 121 -1.23 19.61 -6.69
C PHE A 121 -1.67 20.70 -7.67
N PHE A 122 -2.92 21.15 -7.57
CA PHE A 122 -3.46 22.21 -8.43
C PHE A 122 -2.63 23.50 -8.38
N PHE A 123 -2.12 23.88 -7.21
CA PHE A 123 -1.33 25.09 -7.06
C PHE A 123 0.18 24.92 -7.21
N THR A 124 0.70 23.73 -6.95
CA THR A 124 2.16 23.52 -6.84
C THR A 124 2.72 22.55 -7.87
N GLY A 125 1.85 21.85 -8.61
CA GLY A 125 2.25 20.80 -9.55
C GLY A 125 2.83 19.54 -8.86
N THR A 126 2.70 19.42 -7.51
CA THR A 126 3.21 18.27 -6.77
C THR A 126 2.20 17.78 -5.76
N HIS A 127 2.16 16.47 -5.53
CA HIS A 127 1.33 15.90 -4.48
C HIS A 127 1.87 16.22 -3.08
N LYS A 128 0.96 16.34 -2.11
CA LYS A 128 1.34 16.52 -0.70
C LYS A 128 1.83 15.18 -0.15
N LEU A 129 3.12 14.96 -0.22
CA LEU A 129 3.80 13.82 0.38
C LEU A 129 4.28 14.17 1.79
N ILE A 130 4.36 13.19 2.66
CA ILE A 130 4.73 13.39 4.08
C ILE A 130 6.23 13.65 4.21
N ARG A 131 7.06 13.07 3.33
CA ARG A 131 8.51 13.17 3.39
C ARG A 131 9.08 14.29 2.53
N ARG A 132 10.30 14.72 2.88
CA ARG A 132 11.06 15.73 2.12
C ARG A 132 11.41 15.21 0.73
N ARG A 133 11.62 16.11 -0.21
CA ARG A 133 12.19 15.76 -1.52
C ARG A 133 13.64 15.31 -1.35
N ALA A 134 14.07 14.36 -2.17
CA ALA A 134 15.46 13.99 -2.30
C ALA A 134 16.29 15.21 -2.76
N GLY A 135 17.47 15.39 -2.17
CA GLY A 135 18.44 16.37 -2.64
C GLY A 135 19.20 15.84 -3.87
N TRP A 136 19.82 16.73 -4.63
CA TRP A 136 20.60 16.35 -5.84
C TRP A 136 21.94 15.69 -5.52
N ASP A 137 22.42 15.83 -4.30
CA ASP A 137 23.63 15.22 -3.75
C ASP A 137 23.40 13.84 -3.17
N LEU A 138 22.13 13.34 -3.24
CA LEU A 138 21.77 12.04 -2.72
C LEU A 138 22.27 10.94 -3.68
N ALA A 139 22.98 9.95 -3.12
CA ALA A 139 23.40 8.78 -3.89
C ALA A 139 22.16 8.00 -4.40
N PRO A 140 22.19 7.48 -5.64
CA PRO A 140 21.05 6.74 -6.21
C PRO A 140 20.58 5.57 -5.35
N GLU A 141 21.49 4.91 -4.66
CA GLU A 141 21.24 3.80 -3.75
C GLU A 141 20.50 4.19 -2.47
N ASP A 142 20.44 5.49 -2.14
CA ASP A 142 19.74 6.01 -0.96
C ASP A 142 18.35 6.57 -1.29
N LEU A 143 17.96 6.57 -2.58
CA LEU A 143 16.65 7.07 -3.03
C LEU A 143 15.48 6.33 -2.37
N TYR A 144 15.65 5.05 -2.02
CA TYR A 144 14.61 4.26 -1.34
C TYR A 144 14.18 4.84 0.02
N ALA A 145 15.00 5.71 0.63
CA ALA A 145 14.62 6.40 1.88
C ALA A 145 13.59 7.52 1.66
N TYR A 146 13.27 7.84 0.40
CA TYR A 146 12.37 8.92 0.03
C TYR A 146 11.13 8.39 -0.70
N HIS A 147 10.03 9.16 -0.68
CA HIS A 147 8.83 8.85 -1.45
C HIS A 147 9.07 9.24 -2.92
N ILE A 148 9.62 8.33 -3.70
CA ILE A 148 9.98 8.56 -5.11
C ILE A 148 8.83 8.27 -6.06
N ASN A 149 7.86 7.46 -5.64
CA ASN A 149 6.77 6.97 -6.47
C ASN A 149 5.42 7.18 -5.78
N PRO A 150 4.77 8.35 -5.94
CA PRO A 150 3.42 8.55 -5.44
C PRO A 150 2.45 7.63 -6.19
N ILE A 151 1.84 6.67 -5.47
CA ILE A 151 1.01 5.65 -6.09
C ILE A 151 -0.37 6.19 -6.44
N ASP A 152 -0.71 6.10 -7.71
CA ASP A 152 -2.04 6.37 -8.23
C ASP A 152 -2.96 5.17 -7.96
N PHE A 153 -4.11 5.42 -7.31
CA PHE A 153 -5.04 4.34 -6.97
C PHE A 153 -5.63 3.61 -8.18
N PRO A 154 -6.04 4.27 -9.29
CA PRO A 154 -6.43 3.58 -10.51
C PRO A 154 -5.40 2.57 -11.02
N LEU A 155 -4.13 2.96 -11.05
CA LEU A 155 -3.05 2.05 -11.43
C LEU A 155 -2.92 0.90 -10.42
N LEU A 156 -2.89 1.19 -9.12
CA LEU A 156 -2.80 0.17 -8.08
C LEU A 156 -3.96 -0.82 -8.16
N HIS A 157 -5.20 -0.32 -8.33
CA HIS A 157 -6.39 -1.16 -8.50
C HIS A 157 -6.26 -2.11 -9.70
N THR A 158 -5.73 -1.60 -10.81
CA THR A 158 -5.48 -2.42 -12.01
C THR A 158 -4.44 -3.50 -11.74
N LEU A 159 -3.31 -3.15 -11.10
CA LEU A 159 -2.24 -4.09 -10.76
C LEU A 159 -2.74 -5.19 -9.82
N LEU A 160 -3.51 -4.82 -8.80
CA LEU A 160 -4.12 -5.79 -7.88
C LEU A 160 -5.00 -6.79 -8.63
N ARG A 161 -5.89 -6.31 -9.51
CA ARG A 161 -6.75 -7.19 -10.31
C ARG A 161 -5.96 -8.10 -11.24
N GLN A 162 -4.90 -7.61 -11.89
CA GLN A 162 -4.01 -8.42 -12.72
C GLN A 162 -3.29 -9.51 -11.92
N ALA A 163 -3.00 -9.24 -10.64
CA ALA A 163 -2.42 -10.20 -9.70
C ALA A 163 -3.47 -11.16 -9.07
N GLY A 164 -4.74 -11.10 -9.50
CA GLY A 164 -5.83 -11.92 -8.94
C GLY A 164 -6.33 -11.46 -7.58
N LEU A 165 -6.08 -10.19 -7.22
CA LEU A 165 -6.47 -9.59 -5.95
C LEU A 165 -7.64 -8.60 -6.16
N GLU A 166 -8.71 -8.75 -5.39
CA GLU A 166 -9.85 -7.84 -5.40
C GLU A 166 -9.87 -6.99 -4.13
N VAL A 167 -10.00 -5.67 -4.30
CA VAL A 167 -10.13 -4.75 -3.17
C VAL A 167 -11.45 -5.00 -2.47
N GLU A 168 -11.40 -5.36 -1.20
CA GLU A 168 -12.59 -5.60 -0.38
C GLU A 168 -12.92 -4.39 0.51
N ARG A 169 -11.88 -3.67 0.97
CA ARG A 169 -12.07 -2.60 1.95
C ARG A 169 -11.04 -1.48 1.77
N LEU A 170 -11.51 -0.26 1.98
CA LEU A 170 -10.70 0.93 2.24
C LEU A 170 -11.01 1.39 3.66
N ASP A 171 -10.01 1.39 4.51
CA ASP A 171 -10.15 1.83 5.89
C ASP A 171 -9.87 3.32 6.02
N PHE A 172 -10.65 3.95 6.90
CA PHE A 172 -10.47 5.35 7.21
C PHE A 172 -9.30 5.48 8.22
N THR A 173 -8.29 6.24 7.83
CA THR A 173 -7.14 6.53 8.69
C THR A 173 -7.30 7.89 9.39
N LEU A 174 -6.24 8.63 9.56
CA LEU A 174 -6.27 9.95 10.18
C LEU A 174 -6.93 11.00 9.27
N PHE A 175 -7.88 11.77 9.81
CA PHE A 175 -8.45 12.96 9.19
C PHE A 175 -8.02 14.22 9.94
N LYS A 176 -7.54 15.22 9.20
CA LYS A 176 -7.19 16.53 9.77
C LYS A 176 -8.33 17.52 9.60
N TRP A 177 -9.06 17.80 10.66
CA TRP A 177 -10.24 18.69 10.67
C TRP A 177 -10.01 20.06 10.04
N LYS A 178 -8.78 20.60 10.09
CA LYS A 178 -8.42 21.86 9.41
C LYS A 178 -8.63 21.83 7.88
N HIS A 179 -8.78 20.65 7.29
CA HIS A 179 -9.03 20.47 5.87
C HIS A 179 -10.51 20.15 5.54
N ALA A 180 -11.40 20.18 6.54
CA ALA A 180 -12.83 19.85 6.34
C ALA A 180 -13.51 20.78 5.32
N TRP A 181 -13.08 22.03 5.21
CA TRP A 181 -13.60 22.96 4.22
C TRP A 181 -13.43 22.48 2.76
N LEU A 182 -12.45 21.60 2.50
CA LEU A 182 -12.25 21.00 1.17
C LEU A 182 -13.40 20.08 0.76
N LEU A 183 -14.26 19.64 1.69
CA LEU A 183 -15.47 18.89 1.37
C LEU A 183 -16.46 19.71 0.51
N LEU A 184 -16.37 21.03 0.52
CA LEU A 184 -17.12 21.90 -0.40
C LEU A 184 -16.80 21.60 -1.88
N PHE A 185 -15.61 21.05 -2.17
CA PHE A 185 -15.19 20.64 -3.50
C PHE A 185 -15.64 19.22 -3.89
N TYR A 186 -16.36 18.53 -3.00
CA TYR A 186 -16.85 17.17 -3.28
C TYR A 186 -17.66 17.08 -4.59
N PRO A 187 -18.62 18.00 -4.91
CA PRO A 187 -19.35 17.91 -6.16
C PRO A 187 -18.46 18.00 -7.40
N PHE A 188 -17.43 18.85 -7.36
CA PHE A 188 -16.45 18.96 -8.46
C PHE A 188 -15.60 17.68 -8.57
N ALA A 189 -15.12 17.15 -7.46
CA ALA A 189 -14.40 15.89 -7.43
C ALA A 189 -15.26 14.74 -7.98
N TRP A 190 -16.53 14.71 -7.62
CA TRP A 190 -17.49 13.70 -8.11
C TRP A 190 -17.68 13.81 -9.63
N ILE A 191 -17.95 15.01 -10.15
CA ILE A 191 -18.17 15.24 -11.58
C ILE A 191 -16.90 14.91 -12.37
N SER A 192 -15.75 15.44 -11.97
CA SER A 192 -14.48 15.22 -12.68
C SER A 192 -14.07 13.75 -12.68
N THR A 193 -14.17 13.06 -11.54
CA THR A 193 -13.87 11.63 -11.45
C THR A 193 -14.85 10.81 -12.30
N ARG A 194 -16.15 11.21 -12.34
CA ARG A 194 -17.15 10.52 -13.17
C ARG A 194 -16.89 10.69 -14.67
N ILE A 195 -16.48 11.88 -15.09
CA ILE A 195 -16.12 12.14 -16.48
C ILE A 195 -14.90 11.33 -16.87
N GLU A 196 -13.87 11.34 -16.03
CA GLU A 196 -12.61 10.66 -16.28
C GLU A 196 -12.81 9.14 -16.38
N THR A 197 -13.49 8.52 -15.40
CA THR A 197 -13.76 7.08 -15.45
C THR A 197 -14.60 6.67 -16.67
N ARG A 198 -15.49 7.55 -17.17
CA ARG A 198 -16.29 7.27 -18.37
C ARG A 198 -15.52 7.45 -19.68
N ARG A 199 -14.54 8.34 -19.74
CA ARG A 199 -13.71 8.56 -20.94
C ARG A 199 -12.89 7.32 -21.32
N HIS A 200 -12.48 6.55 -20.33
CA HIS A 200 -11.71 5.32 -20.52
C HIS A 200 -12.55 4.10 -20.92
N ARG A 201 -13.85 4.25 -21.09
CA ARG A 201 -14.81 3.18 -21.44
C ARG A 201 -14.52 2.44 -22.76
N GLY A 202 -13.74 3.05 -23.65
CA GLY A 202 -13.41 2.48 -24.96
C GLY A 202 -12.08 1.67 -24.99
N ASN A 203 -11.24 1.76 -23.98
CA ASN A 203 -9.91 1.15 -23.95
C ASN A 203 -9.88 -0.12 -23.09
N GLN A 204 -10.46 -1.23 -23.59
CA GLN A 204 -10.23 -2.60 -23.09
C GLN A 204 -10.39 -2.85 -21.57
N VAL A 205 -11.09 -1.99 -20.85
CA VAL A 205 -11.45 -2.25 -19.46
C VAL A 205 -12.59 -3.28 -19.43
N HIS A 206 -12.42 -4.34 -18.68
CA HIS A 206 -13.47 -5.35 -18.52
C HIS A 206 -14.79 -4.69 -18.09
N ALA A 207 -15.89 -5.09 -18.72
CA ALA A 207 -17.20 -4.52 -18.46
C ALA A 207 -17.51 -4.47 -16.95
N GLY A 208 -17.80 -3.29 -16.41
CA GLY A 208 -18.08 -3.07 -14.98
C GLY A 208 -16.90 -2.55 -14.14
N GLY A 209 -15.65 -2.62 -14.57
CA GLY A 209 -14.50 -2.18 -13.81
C GLY A 209 -14.47 -0.66 -13.56
N GLU A 210 -15.04 0.13 -14.45
CA GLU A 210 -15.14 1.59 -14.34
C GLU A 210 -16.05 2.04 -13.20
N GLU A 211 -17.21 1.37 -13.06
CA GLU A 211 -18.16 1.69 -11.99
C GLU A 211 -17.60 1.30 -10.62
N ASP A 212 -16.89 0.19 -10.56
CA ASP A 212 -16.20 -0.25 -9.36
C ASP A 212 -15.09 0.73 -8.98
N LEU A 213 -14.23 1.10 -9.91
CA LEU A 213 -13.17 2.11 -9.69
C LEU A 213 -13.78 3.43 -9.22
N PHE A 214 -14.86 3.91 -9.87
CA PHE A 214 -15.53 5.14 -9.46
C PHE A 214 -16.04 5.07 -8.02
N ARG A 215 -16.66 3.94 -7.62
CA ARG A 215 -17.13 3.76 -6.24
C ARG A 215 -15.99 3.82 -5.24
N TRP A 216 -14.84 3.20 -5.54
CA TRP A 216 -13.66 3.26 -4.67
C TRP A 216 -13.11 4.68 -4.57
N MET A 217 -12.97 5.38 -5.70
CA MET A 217 -12.45 6.75 -5.76
C MET A 217 -13.30 7.77 -5.01
N MET A 218 -14.60 7.49 -4.84
CA MET A 218 -15.54 8.38 -4.14
C MET A 218 -15.81 7.98 -2.68
N ARG A 219 -15.13 6.95 -2.16
CA ARG A 219 -15.23 6.58 -0.74
C ARG A 219 -14.69 7.71 0.17
N PRO A 220 -15.31 7.96 1.33
CA PRO A 220 -14.79 8.94 2.31
C PRO A 220 -13.33 8.68 2.70
N ALA A 221 -12.94 7.42 2.87
CA ALA A 221 -11.56 7.03 3.14
C ALA A 221 -10.62 7.51 2.03
N MET A 222 -10.99 7.38 0.75
CA MET A 222 -10.20 7.87 -0.38
C MET A 222 -10.09 9.39 -0.39
N LEU A 223 -11.17 10.11 -0.12
CA LEU A 223 -11.22 11.56 -0.27
C LEU A 223 -10.62 12.33 0.91
N ALA A 224 -10.54 11.71 2.09
CA ALA A 224 -10.23 12.44 3.32
C ALA A 224 -9.08 11.86 4.15
N SER A 225 -8.76 10.56 4.03
CA SER A 225 -7.70 9.95 4.84
C SER A 225 -6.29 10.39 4.44
N GLU A 226 -5.41 10.51 5.42
CA GLU A 226 -3.98 10.82 5.19
C GLU A 226 -3.28 9.70 4.42
N GLN A 227 -3.50 8.46 4.82
CA GLN A 227 -3.02 7.26 4.13
C GLN A 227 -4.15 6.57 3.38
N LEU A 228 -3.83 5.98 2.27
CA LEU A 228 -4.60 4.94 1.63
C LEU A 228 -4.30 3.64 2.38
N LEU A 229 -5.27 3.10 3.09
CA LEU A 229 -5.17 1.79 3.74
C LEU A 229 -6.23 0.89 3.12
N LEU A 230 -5.80 -0.15 2.46
CA LEU A 230 -6.68 -1.09 1.78
C LEU A 230 -6.44 -2.53 2.22
N THR A 231 -7.50 -3.32 2.15
CA THR A 231 -7.46 -4.78 2.20
C THR A 231 -7.92 -5.31 0.85
N ALA A 232 -7.12 -6.20 0.26
CA ALA A 232 -7.49 -6.92 -0.96
C ALA A 232 -7.42 -8.43 -0.69
N ARG A 233 -8.26 -9.20 -1.37
CA ARG A 233 -8.35 -10.65 -1.21
C ARG A 233 -8.00 -11.34 -2.51
N LYS A 234 -7.24 -12.43 -2.43
CA LYS A 234 -6.99 -13.32 -3.57
C LYS A 234 -8.22 -14.17 -3.88
N GLY A 235 -8.59 -14.24 -5.13
CA GLY A 235 -9.65 -15.11 -5.60
C GLY A 235 -9.46 -16.58 -5.15
N ALA A 236 -10.53 -17.32 -5.07
CA ALA A 236 -10.49 -18.72 -4.61
C ALA A 236 -9.89 -19.71 -5.63
N GLY A 237 -9.46 -19.21 -6.82
CA GLY A 237 -8.90 -20.06 -7.91
C GLY A 237 -9.99 -20.68 -8.77
#